data_757c0af9a1caa37b18a7eab4a8c1faaa
#
_entry.id   757c0af9a1caa37b18a7eab4a8c1faaa
#
_cell.length_a   1.000
_cell.length_b   1.000
_cell.length_c   1.000
_cell.angle_alpha   90.00
_cell.angle_beta   90.00
_cell.angle_gamma   90.00
#
_symmetry.space_group_name_H-M   'P 1'
#
loop_
_entity.id
_entity.type
_entity.pdbx_description
1 polymer ?
#
loop_
_entity_poly.entity_id
_entity_poly.type
_entity_poly.pdbx_seq_one_letter_code
_entity_poly.pdbx_strand_id
1 'polypeptide(L)'
;ALVSVAAVLGVEDGRVTTLRLGLGGIAPKPWRAAAAETLLVGSEPTDEAFSAAIDLELVDAKPLPGNAFKIDLTRRTVVAVLRRLRDEAVTT
;
A
#
# COMPACT_ATOMS: atom_id res chain seq x y z
N ALA A 1 -8.55 17.23 5.51
CA ALA A 1 -7.54 16.71 4.64
C ALA A 1 -7.18 15.29 5.05
N LEU A 2 -7.75 14.39 4.33
CA LEU A 2 -7.61 12.98 4.61
C LEU A 2 -6.64 12.35 3.61
N VAL A 3 -6.11 11.20 3.98
CA VAL A 3 -5.31 10.42 3.04
C VAL A 3 -6.25 9.66 2.12
N SER A 4 -5.80 9.40 0.91
CA SER A 4 -6.52 8.55 -0.04
C SER A 4 -5.60 7.46 -0.55
N VAL A 5 -6.17 6.29 -0.82
CA VAL A 5 -5.44 5.15 -1.35
C VAL A 5 -6.23 4.59 -2.52
N ALA A 6 -5.55 4.44 -3.65
CA ALA A 6 -6.10 3.79 -4.83
C ALA A 6 -5.20 2.60 -5.16
N ALA A 7 -5.77 1.42 -5.33
CA ALA A 7 -4.97 0.23 -5.56
C ALA A 7 -5.65 -0.73 -6.52
N VAL A 8 -4.82 -1.41 -7.32
CA VAL A 8 -5.22 -2.55 -8.13
C VAL A 8 -4.30 -3.70 -7.73
N LEU A 9 -4.88 -4.84 -7.37
CA LEU A 9 -4.12 -6.01 -6.93
C LEU A 9 -4.54 -7.22 -7.74
N GLY A 10 -3.58 -7.88 -8.38
CA GLY A 10 -3.77 -9.14 -9.05
C GLY A 10 -3.02 -10.25 -8.32
N VAL A 11 -3.69 -11.39 -8.12
CA VAL A 11 -3.11 -12.55 -7.45
C VAL A 11 -3.34 -13.77 -8.32
N GLU A 12 -2.29 -14.53 -8.61
CA GLU A 12 -2.35 -15.80 -9.32
C GLU A 12 -1.44 -16.80 -8.66
N ASP A 13 -1.91 -18.03 -8.50
CA ASP A 13 -1.14 -19.12 -7.90
C ASP A 13 -0.56 -18.75 -6.53
N GLY A 14 -1.33 -18.02 -5.73
CA GLY A 14 -0.92 -17.64 -4.38
C GLY A 14 0.14 -16.55 -4.32
N ARG A 15 0.39 -15.85 -5.42
CA ARG A 15 1.38 -14.77 -5.45
C ARG A 15 0.83 -13.53 -6.12
N VAL A 16 1.32 -12.38 -5.69
CA VAL A 16 0.95 -11.11 -6.29
C VAL A 16 1.59 -11.02 -7.67
N THR A 17 0.76 -10.84 -8.69
CA THR A 17 1.22 -10.69 -10.08
C THR A 17 1.20 -9.25 -10.54
N THR A 18 0.30 -8.45 -9.98
CA THR A 18 0.14 -7.05 -10.34
C THR A 18 -0.15 -6.25 -9.08
N LEU A 19 0.51 -5.12 -8.94
CA LEU A 19 0.14 -4.14 -7.93
C LEU A 19 0.33 -2.74 -8.51
N ARG A 20 -0.73 -1.95 -8.43
CA ARG A 20 -0.68 -0.51 -8.67
C ARG A 20 -1.17 0.16 -7.40
N LEU A 21 -0.38 1.07 -6.87
CA LEU A 21 -0.70 1.69 -5.58
C LEU A 21 -0.38 3.17 -5.64
N GLY A 22 -1.42 3.97 -5.48
CA GLY A 22 -1.31 5.41 -5.44
C GLY A 22 -1.76 5.96 -4.11
N LEU A 23 -1.04 6.94 -3.61
CA LEU A 23 -1.29 7.58 -2.32
C LEU A 23 -1.53 9.07 -2.53
N GLY A 24 -2.53 9.60 -1.85
CA GLY A 24 -2.82 11.02 -1.86
C GLY A 24 -2.93 11.57 -0.44
N GLY A 25 -2.65 12.86 -0.30
CA GLY A 25 -2.80 13.56 0.98
C GLY A 25 -1.59 13.56 1.89
N ILE A 26 -0.50 12.88 1.52
CA ILE A 26 0.71 12.82 2.33
C ILE A 26 1.89 13.57 1.70
N ALA A 27 1.74 14.01 0.46
CA ALA A 27 2.76 14.76 -0.25
C ALA A 27 2.06 15.82 -1.11
N PRO A 28 2.78 16.86 -1.56
CA PRO A 28 2.18 17.89 -2.41
C PRO A 28 1.68 17.38 -3.75
N LYS A 29 2.25 16.28 -4.23
CA LYS A 29 1.85 15.64 -5.49
C LYS A 29 1.35 14.24 -5.22
N PRO A 30 0.52 13.69 -6.11
CA PRO A 30 0.15 12.28 -6.02
C PRO A 30 1.40 11.41 -5.95
N TRP A 31 1.38 10.43 -5.09
CA TRP A 31 2.53 9.58 -4.81
C TRP A 31 2.25 8.17 -5.30
N ARG A 32 2.98 7.74 -6.32
CA ARG A 32 2.93 6.33 -6.72
C ARG A 32 3.90 5.53 -5.86
N ALA A 33 3.40 4.48 -5.23
CA ALA A 33 4.18 3.67 -4.31
C ALA A 33 4.99 2.60 -5.05
N ALA A 34 5.95 3.04 -5.86
CA ALA A 34 6.73 2.17 -6.74
C ALA A 34 7.57 1.16 -5.98
N ALA A 35 8.16 1.54 -4.84
CA ALA A 35 8.96 0.62 -4.04
C ALA A 35 8.10 -0.50 -3.46
N ALA A 36 6.90 -0.16 -2.97
CA ALA A 36 5.96 -1.16 -2.47
C ALA A 36 5.51 -2.09 -3.59
N GLU A 37 5.24 -1.55 -4.78
CA GLU A 37 4.86 -2.36 -5.94
C GLU A 37 5.95 -3.37 -6.27
N THR A 38 7.19 -2.91 -6.31
CA THR A 38 8.33 -3.78 -6.64
C THR A 38 8.53 -4.88 -5.60
N LEU A 39 8.38 -4.54 -4.33
CA LEU A 39 8.57 -5.52 -3.25
C LEU A 39 7.47 -6.59 -3.26
N LEU A 40 6.22 -6.20 -3.52
CA LEU A 40 5.09 -7.11 -3.41
C LEU A 40 4.90 -8.03 -4.62
N VAL A 41 5.25 -7.58 -5.82
CA VAL A 41 5.09 -8.44 -7.00
C VAL A 41 5.99 -9.67 -6.86
N GLY A 42 5.40 -10.85 -6.96
CA GLY A 42 6.09 -12.13 -6.76
C GLY A 42 6.03 -12.66 -5.34
N SER A 43 5.50 -11.88 -4.39
CA SER A 43 5.39 -12.28 -2.99
C SER A 43 4.01 -12.88 -2.70
N GLU A 44 3.91 -13.61 -1.60
CA GLU A 44 2.61 -14.06 -1.11
C GLU A 44 1.85 -12.87 -0.55
N PRO A 45 0.53 -12.78 -0.80
CA PRO A 45 -0.27 -11.63 -0.37
C PRO A 45 -0.69 -11.73 1.10
N THR A 46 0.29 -11.75 1.99
CA THR A 46 0.04 -11.81 3.43
C THR A 46 -0.04 -10.42 4.03
N ASP A 47 -0.66 -10.33 5.21
CA ASP A 47 -0.73 -9.06 5.94
C ASP A 47 0.68 -8.54 6.24
N GLU A 48 1.59 -9.43 6.60
CA GLU A 48 2.98 -9.08 6.90
C GLU A 48 3.69 -8.51 5.68
N ALA A 49 3.45 -9.11 4.51
CA ALA A 49 4.03 -8.62 3.26
C ALA A 49 3.51 -7.23 2.92
N PHE A 50 2.21 -7.00 3.11
CA PHE A 50 1.61 -5.69 2.87
C PHE A 50 2.20 -4.63 3.80
N SER A 51 2.32 -4.96 5.09
CA SER A 51 2.92 -4.03 6.06
C SER A 51 4.37 -3.72 5.73
N ALA A 52 5.15 -4.73 5.39
CA ALA A 52 6.56 -4.53 5.04
C ALA A 52 6.70 -3.64 3.80
N ALA A 53 5.85 -3.85 2.79
CA ALA A 53 5.92 -3.08 1.56
C ALA A 53 5.60 -1.60 1.78
N ILE A 54 4.53 -1.32 2.52
CA ILE A 54 4.17 0.09 2.76
C ILE A 54 5.15 0.76 3.72
N ASP A 55 5.69 0.02 4.69
CA ASP A 55 6.71 0.57 5.57
C ASP A 55 7.97 0.96 4.78
N LEU A 56 8.37 0.13 3.82
CA LEU A 56 9.49 0.46 2.94
C LEU A 56 9.20 1.72 2.12
N GLU A 57 8.00 1.82 1.57
CA GLU A 57 7.62 2.97 0.76
C GLU A 57 7.64 4.26 1.57
N LEU A 58 7.21 4.20 2.82
CA LEU A 58 7.07 5.38 3.65
C LEU A 58 8.36 5.78 4.38
N VAL A 59 9.43 5.02 4.22
CA VAL A 59 10.73 5.36 4.85
C VAL A 59 11.16 6.78 4.48
N ASP A 60 10.95 7.18 3.24
CA ASP A 60 11.34 8.50 2.76
C ASP A 60 10.28 9.57 2.99
N ALA A 61 9.15 9.22 3.58
CA ALA A 61 8.13 10.20 3.91
C ALA A 61 8.63 11.07 5.04
N LYS A 62 8.84 12.35 4.75
CA LYS A 62 9.35 13.27 5.75
C LYS A 62 8.19 13.74 6.62
N PRO A 63 8.22 13.46 7.92
CA PRO A 63 7.19 13.94 8.81
C PRO A 63 7.33 15.46 8.96
N LEU A 64 6.39 16.19 8.39
CA LEU A 64 6.23 17.59 8.73
C LEU A 64 5.48 17.67 10.07
N PRO A 65 5.60 18.79 10.79
CA PRO A 65 4.82 18.95 12.01
C PRO A 65 3.35 18.66 11.76
N GLY A 66 2.76 17.77 12.54
CA GLY A 66 1.36 17.37 12.40
C GLY A 66 1.10 16.28 11.37
N ASN A 67 2.14 15.78 10.68
CA ASN A 67 1.96 14.79 9.61
C ASN A 67 2.19 13.34 10.06
N ALA A 68 2.73 13.14 11.27
CA ALA A 68 3.05 11.81 11.73
C ALA A 68 1.83 10.89 11.74
N PHE A 69 0.67 11.42 12.16
CA PHE A 69 -0.55 10.62 12.18
C PHE A 69 -1.02 10.24 10.77
N LYS A 70 -0.74 11.10 9.77
CA LYS A 70 -1.12 10.80 8.39
C LYS A 70 -0.30 9.65 7.82
N ILE A 71 0.97 9.57 8.20
CA ILE A 71 1.84 8.46 7.78
C ILE A 71 1.30 7.14 8.35
N ASP A 72 0.99 7.11 9.64
CA ASP A 72 0.43 5.93 10.26
C ASP A 72 -0.95 5.59 9.68
N LEU A 73 -1.79 6.59 9.46
CA LEU A 73 -3.10 6.40 8.86
C LEU A 73 -2.97 5.82 7.45
N THR A 74 -2.02 6.33 6.66
CA THR A 74 -1.76 5.83 5.31
C THR A 74 -1.36 4.36 5.36
N ARG A 75 -0.43 4.00 6.26
CA ARG A 75 0.01 2.61 6.41
C ARG A 75 -1.17 1.68 6.72
N ARG A 76 -1.98 2.05 7.71
CA ARG A 76 -3.13 1.23 8.09
C ARG A 76 -4.16 1.13 6.98
N THR A 77 -4.39 2.23 6.27
CA THR A 77 -5.36 2.26 5.18
C THR A 77 -4.90 1.39 4.01
N VAL A 78 -3.62 1.45 3.65
CA VAL A 78 -3.07 0.62 2.57
C VAL A 78 -3.21 -0.86 2.92
N VAL A 79 -2.84 -1.25 4.12
CA VAL A 79 -2.95 -2.66 4.54
C VAL A 79 -4.41 -3.12 4.48
N ALA A 80 -5.33 -2.29 4.96
CA ALA A 80 -6.75 -2.64 4.93
C ALA A 80 -7.29 -2.79 3.50
N VAL A 81 -6.90 -1.88 2.60
CA VAL A 81 -7.32 -1.94 1.21
C VAL A 81 -6.76 -3.18 0.52
N LEU A 82 -5.48 -3.47 0.71
CA LEU A 82 -4.85 -4.63 0.08
C LEU A 82 -5.41 -5.94 0.62
N ARG A 83 -5.69 -6.01 1.92
CA ARG A 83 -6.36 -7.19 2.50
C ARG A 83 -7.72 -7.42 1.87
N ARG A 84 -8.49 -6.37 1.71
CA ARG A 84 -9.82 -6.46 1.11
C ARG A 84 -9.72 -6.95 -0.33
N LEU A 85 -8.82 -6.38 -1.13
CA LEU A 85 -8.64 -6.78 -2.51
C LEU A 85 -8.16 -8.23 -2.62
N ARG A 86 -7.25 -8.65 -1.74
CA ARG A 86 -6.79 -10.03 -1.69
C ARG A 86 -7.96 -10.98 -1.41
N ASP A 87 -8.77 -10.66 -0.42
CA ASP A 87 -9.87 -11.53 -0.02
C ASP A 87 -10.92 -11.64 -1.12
N GLU A 88 -11.19 -10.55 -1.83
CA GLU A 88 -12.09 -10.56 -2.98
C GLU A 88 -11.53 -11.41 -4.12
N ALA A 89 -10.22 -11.35 -4.36
CA ALA A 89 -9.59 -12.14 -5.41
C ALA A 89 -9.65 -13.64 -5.10
N VAL A 90 -9.53 -14.01 -3.83
CA VAL A 90 -9.55 -15.43 -3.42
C VAL A 90 -10.95 -16.02 -3.53
N THR A 91 -11.99 -15.21 -3.39
CA THR A 91 -13.37 -15.71 -3.43
C THR A 91 -13.91 -15.89 -4.85
N THR A 92 -13.19 -15.46 -5.85
CA THR A 92 -13.57 -15.71 -7.24
C THR A 92 -12.86 -16.96 -7.77
#